data_cc36e420eb943d7c6e06b9788027571b
#
_entry.id   cc36e420eb943d7c6e06b9788027571b
#
_cell.length_a   1.000
_cell.length_b   1.000
_cell.length_c   1.000
_cell.angle_alpha   90.00
_cell.angle_beta   90.00
_cell.angle_gamma   90.00
#
_symmetry.space_group_name_H-M   'P 1'
#
loop_
_entity.id
_entity.type
_entity.pdbx_description
1 polymer ?
#
loop_
_entity_poly.entity_id
_entity_poly.type
_entity_poly.pdbx_seq_one_letter_code
_entity_poly.pdbx_strand_id
1 'polypeptide(L)'
;MGFFKETGNLIKSLSGNLDARVDQGLWFLKNGQNENAMNCFSSASLKGHPNATRLWGERLIDDGIGHIDTLGGLMKLKKAITIGCPAAEKSYSSYKNRSQVLD
;
A
#
# COMPACT_ATOMS: atom_id res chain seq x y z
N MET A 1 -9.13 -25.24 -24.07
CA MET A 1 -7.94 -24.91 -23.30
C MET A 1 -8.08 -23.62 -22.56
N GLY A 2 -7.91 -23.66 -21.26
CA GLY A 2 -8.13 -22.50 -20.44
C GLY A 2 -7.20 -21.33 -20.73
N PHE A 3 -6.03 -21.61 -21.32
CA PHE A 3 -5.03 -20.58 -21.56
C PHE A 3 -5.57 -19.42 -22.40
N PHE A 4 -6.17 -19.74 -23.56
CA PHE A 4 -6.68 -18.68 -24.43
C PHE A 4 -7.97 -18.07 -23.90
N LYS A 5 -8.76 -18.89 -23.25
CA LYS A 5 -9.94 -18.40 -22.58
C LYS A 5 -9.56 -17.36 -21.54
N GLU A 6 -8.40 -17.54 -20.94
CA GLU A 6 -7.92 -16.67 -19.89
C GLU A 6 -7.19 -15.45 -20.40
N THR A 7 -6.90 -15.36 -21.69
CA THR A 7 -6.24 -14.19 -22.23
C THR A 7 -7.07 -12.93 -22.03
N GLY A 8 -8.37 -13.02 -22.27
CA GLY A 8 -9.26 -11.91 -21.99
C GLY A 8 -9.42 -11.66 -20.51
N ASN A 9 -9.29 -12.72 -19.71
CA ASN A 9 -9.40 -12.62 -18.27
C ASN A 9 -8.09 -12.25 -17.60
N LEU A 10 -7.00 -12.28 -18.34
CA LEU A 10 -5.68 -12.00 -17.78
C LEU A 10 -5.60 -10.60 -17.18
N ILE A 11 -6.19 -9.62 -17.84
CA ILE A 11 -6.19 -8.25 -17.32
C ILE A 11 -6.96 -8.19 -16.01
N LYS A 12 -8.11 -8.86 -15.95
CA LYS A 12 -8.86 -8.97 -14.69
C LYS A 12 -8.07 -9.73 -13.65
N SER A 13 -7.38 -10.80 -14.08
CA SER A 13 -6.58 -11.60 -13.16
C SER A 13 -5.42 -10.81 -12.58
N LEU A 14 -4.80 -9.94 -13.37
CA LEU A 14 -3.72 -9.10 -12.87
C LEU A 14 -4.25 -8.13 -11.81
N SER A 15 -5.40 -7.53 -12.07
CA SER A 15 -6.05 -6.65 -11.11
C SER A 15 -6.47 -7.44 -9.87
N GLY A 16 -7.08 -8.61 -10.07
CA GLY A 16 -7.49 -9.48 -8.98
C GLY A 16 -6.30 -10.00 -8.19
N ASN A 17 -5.18 -10.30 -8.88
CA ASN A 17 -3.98 -10.75 -8.20
C ASN A 17 -3.39 -9.65 -7.32
N LEU A 18 -3.46 -8.40 -7.74
CA LEU A 18 -3.00 -7.29 -6.91
C LEU A 18 -3.89 -7.11 -5.69
N ASP A 19 -5.20 -7.22 -5.86
CA ASP A 19 -6.12 -7.16 -4.72
C ASP A 19 -5.87 -8.32 -3.78
N ALA A 20 -5.65 -9.52 -4.32
CA ALA A 20 -5.34 -10.69 -3.50
C ALA A 20 -4.02 -10.50 -2.75
N ARG A 21 -3.05 -9.86 -3.39
CA ARG A 21 -1.79 -9.57 -2.74
C ARG A 21 -1.97 -8.60 -1.57
N VAL A 22 -2.81 -7.60 -1.76
CA VAL A 22 -3.14 -6.66 -0.68
C VAL A 22 -3.84 -7.39 0.46
N ASP A 23 -4.79 -8.25 0.14
CA ASP A 23 -5.50 -9.03 1.16
C ASP A 23 -4.54 -9.94 1.93
N GLN A 24 -3.59 -10.54 1.23
CA GLN A 24 -2.55 -11.34 1.86
C GLN A 24 -1.71 -10.48 2.81
N GLY A 25 -1.36 -9.28 2.38
CA GLY A 25 -0.62 -8.35 3.22
C GLY A 25 -1.39 -7.97 4.48
N LEU A 26 -2.69 -7.73 4.34
CA LEU A 26 -3.54 -7.43 5.49
C LEU A 26 -3.62 -8.62 6.45
N TRP A 27 -3.65 -9.83 5.90
CA TRP A 27 -3.62 -11.04 6.72
C TRP A 27 -2.31 -11.14 7.50
N PHE A 28 -1.18 -10.90 6.85
CA PHE A 28 0.11 -10.88 7.53
C PHE A 28 0.15 -9.84 8.63
N LEU A 29 -0.38 -8.66 8.35
CA LEU A 29 -0.41 -7.57 9.31
C LEU A 29 -1.22 -7.96 10.55
N LYS A 30 -2.37 -8.56 10.33
CA LYS A 30 -3.24 -9.01 11.41
C LYS A 30 -2.55 -10.05 12.29
N ASN A 31 -1.66 -10.83 11.71
CA ASN A 31 -0.94 -11.89 12.42
C ASN A 31 0.43 -11.45 12.92
N GLY A 32 0.70 -10.16 12.92
CA GLY A 32 1.93 -9.62 13.46
C GLY A 32 3.15 -9.79 12.57
N GLN A 33 2.96 -10.21 11.33
CA GLN A 33 4.06 -10.40 10.38
C GLN A 33 4.24 -9.16 9.53
N ASN A 34 4.74 -8.11 10.17
CA ASN A 34 4.79 -6.77 9.56
C ASN A 34 5.70 -6.71 8.34
N GLU A 35 6.82 -7.42 8.36
CA GLU A 35 7.74 -7.44 7.23
C GLU A 35 7.11 -8.10 6.01
N ASN A 36 6.42 -9.22 6.21
CA ASN A 36 5.71 -9.88 5.11
C ASN A 36 4.59 -9.01 4.57
N ALA A 37 3.88 -8.31 5.45
CA ALA A 37 2.84 -7.37 5.03
C ALA A 37 3.43 -6.26 4.18
N MET A 38 4.55 -5.69 4.61
CA MET A 38 5.23 -4.63 3.89
C MET A 38 5.63 -5.09 2.49
N ASN A 39 6.15 -6.32 2.37
CA ASN A 39 6.53 -6.88 1.08
C ASN A 39 5.33 -7.00 0.15
N CYS A 40 4.18 -7.43 0.67
CA CYS A 40 2.96 -7.52 -0.12
C CYS A 40 2.49 -6.14 -0.60
N PHE A 41 2.46 -5.18 0.30
CA PHE A 41 1.99 -3.84 -0.04
C PHE A 41 2.94 -3.14 -1.03
N SER A 42 4.23 -3.22 -0.80
CA SER A 42 5.19 -2.59 -1.70
C SER A 42 5.16 -3.23 -3.09
N SER A 43 5.05 -4.55 -3.14
CA SER A 43 4.96 -5.27 -4.41
C SER A 43 3.75 -4.82 -5.22
N ALA A 44 2.58 -4.76 -4.59
CA ALA A 44 1.36 -4.32 -5.26
C ALA A 44 1.42 -2.83 -5.61
N SER A 45 2.01 -2.02 -4.74
CA SER A 45 2.17 -0.59 -4.98
C SER A 45 3.03 -0.30 -6.19
N LEU A 46 4.11 -1.04 -6.37
CA LEU A 46 5.01 -0.86 -7.52
C LEU A 46 4.29 -1.14 -8.83
N LYS A 47 3.21 -1.90 -8.79
CA LYS A 47 2.38 -2.18 -9.97
C LYS A 47 1.20 -1.23 -10.08
N GLY A 48 1.17 -0.18 -9.27
CA GLY A 48 0.20 0.89 -9.39
C GLY A 48 -1.09 0.72 -8.59
N HIS A 49 -1.12 -0.17 -7.63
CA HIS A 49 -2.31 -0.39 -6.80
C HIS A 49 -2.44 0.74 -5.78
N PRO A 50 -3.48 1.59 -5.88
CA PRO A 50 -3.58 2.77 -5.02
C PRO A 50 -3.69 2.45 -3.54
N ASN A 51 -4.52 1.47 -3.19
CA ASN A 51 -4.72 1.12 -1.79
C ASN A 51 -3.45 0.52 -1.18
N ALA A 52 -2.71 -0.28 -1.98
CA ALA A 52 -1.43 -0.82 -1.52
C ALA A 52 -0.41 0.29 -1.25
N THR A 53 -0.42 1.32 -2.08
CA THR A 53 0.47 2.46 -1.90
C THR A 53 0.16 3.17 -0.58
N ARG A 54 -1.12 3.35 -0.27
CA ARG A 54 -1.54 3.91 1.00
C ARG A 54 -1.09 3.05 2.18
N LEU A 55 -1.35 1.75 2.09
CA LEU A 55 -0.99 0.81 3.16
C LEU A 55 0.52 0.77 3.38
N TRP A 56 1.28 0.79 2.30
CA TRP A 56 2.73 0.85 2.39
C TRP A 56 3.19 2.11 3.11
N GLY A 57 2.61 3.26 2.73
CA GLY A 57 2.94 4.52 3.39
C GLY A 57 2.63 4.49 4.88
N GLU A 58 1.46 3.98 5.24
CA GLU A 58 1.08 3.86 6.64
C GLU A 58 2.02 2.97 7.44
N ARG A 59 2.46 1.85 6.83
CA ARG A 59 3.38 0.95 7.51
C ARG A 59 4.76 1.57 7.67
N LEU A 60 5.22 2.34 6.70
CA LEU A 60 6.50 3.04 6.82
C LEU A 60 6.50 3.98 8.02
N ILE A 61 5.39 4.64 8.26
CA ILE A 61 5.28 5.57 9.38
C ILE A 61 5.12 4.82 10.70
N ASP A 62 4.22 3.85 10.74
CA ASP A 62 3.89 3.15 11.99
C ASP A 62 4.98 2.18 12.43
N ASP A 63 5.60 1.49 11.47
CA ASP A 63 6.59 0.45 11.78
C ASP A 63 8.02 0.91 11.52
N GLY A 64 8.17 2.07 10.91
CA GLY A 64 9.48 2.60 10.58
C GLY A 64 10.17 3.24 11.76
N ILE A 65 11.45 3.50 11.57
CA ILE A 65 12.29 4.11 12.58
C ILE A 65 12.72 5.48 12.10
N GLY A 66 12.28 6.50 12.84
CA GLY A 66 12.80 7.85 12.66
C GLY A 66 12.19 8.65 11.54
N HIS A 67 12.85 9.74 11.27
CA HIS A 67 12.36 10.81 10.41
C HIS A 67 12.24 10.43 8.94
N ILE A 68 13.23 9.66 8.47
CA ILE A 68 13.29 9.29 7.04
C ILE A 68 12.11 8.42 6.65
N ASP A 69 11.77 7.46 7.51
CA ASP A 69 10.63 6.58 7.24
C ASP A 69 9.32 7.32 7.32
N THR A 70 9.21 8.28 8.22
CA THR A 70 8.02 9.13 8.32
C THR A 70 7.85 9.95 7.04
N LEU A 71 8.92 10.57 6.57
CA LEU A 71 8.87 11.34 5.33
C LEU A 71 8.57 10.45 4.13
N GLY A 72 9.22 9.30 4.06
CA GLY A 72 8.98 8.33 3.00
C GLY A 72 7.53 7.86 2.98
N GLY A 73 6.98 7.61 4.15
CA GLY A 73 5.59 7.19 4.28
C GLY A 73 4.62 8.28 3.83
N LEU A 74 4.87 9.51 4.23
CA LEU A 74 4.05 10.65 3.80
C LEU A 74 4.09 10.83 2.28
N MET A 75 5.25 10.63 1.67
CA MET A 75 5.37 10.68 0.22
C MET A 75 4.55 9.59 -0.46
N LYS A 76 4.52 8.40 0.11
CA LYS A 76 3.70 7.30 -0.43
C LYS A 76 2.22 7.60 -0.28
N LEU A 77 1.80 8.18 0.83
CA LEU A 77 0.41 8.58 1.01
C LEU A 77 0.01 9.64 -0.01
N LYS A 78 0.89 10.60 -0.25
CA LYS A 78 0.65 11.63 -1.24
C LYS A 78 0.51 11.03 -2.63
N LYS A 79 1.38 10.07 -2.96
CA LYS A 79 1.28 9.34 -4.23
C LYS A 79 -0.03 8.58 -4.32
N ALA A 80 -0.46 7.95 -3.24
CA ALA A 80 -1.73 7.21 -3.23
C ALA A 80 -2.92 8.13 -3.53
N ILE A 81 -2.89 9.35 -3.01
CA ILE A 81 -3.92 10.35 -3.34
C ILE A 81 -3.92 10.59 -4.85
N THR A 82 -2.75 10.82 -5.42
CA THR A 82 -2.59 11.14 -6.82
C THR A 82 -3.10 10.04 -7.73
N ILE A 83 -2.87 8.78 -7.36
CA ILE A 83 -3.28 7.63 -8.18
C ILE A 83 -4.67 7.11 -7.83
N GLY A 84 -5.40 7.83 -6.98
CA GLY A 84 -6.84 7.61 -6.83
C GLY A 84 -7.29 6.79 -5.64
N CYS A 85 -6.58 6.84 -4.52
CA CYS A 85 -7.03 6.19 -3.29
C CYS A 85 -7.76 7.20 -2.40
N PRO A 86 -9.09 7.14 -2.29
CA PRO A 86 -9.83 8.13 -1.50
C PRO A 86 -9.44 8.13 -0.01
N ALA A 87 -9.12 6.96 0.52
CA ALA A 87 -8.76 6.86 1.93
C ALA A 87 -7.40 7.49 2.26
N ALA A 88 -6.54 7.65 1.24
CA ALA A 88 -5.19 8.16 1.45
C ALA A 88 -5.18 9.62 1.88
N GLU A 89 -6.15 10.40 1.44
CA GLU A 89 -6.22 11.81 1.83
C GLU A 89 -6.40 11.96 3.33
N LYS A 90 -7.30 11.18 3.89
CA LYS A 90 -7.54 11.18 5.32
C LYS A 90 -6.32 10.69 6.09
N SER A 91 -5.71 9.61 5.60
CA SER A 91 -4.49 9.08 6.20
C SER A 91 -3.36 10.10 6.17
N TYR A 92 -3.17 10.75 5.02
CA TYR A 92 -2.12 11.75 4.87
C TYR A 92 -2.29 12.88 5.89
N SER A 93 -3.50 13.41 6.00
CA SER A 93 -3.77 14.50 6.94
C SER A 93 -3.53 14.07 8.38
N SER A 94 -3.99 12.88 8.73
CA SER A 94 -3.81 12.35 10.08
C SER A 94 -2.34 12.17 10.44
N TYR A 95 -1.59 11.52 9.56
CA TYR A 95 -0.16 11.26 9.84
C TYR A 95 0.67 12.53 9.78
N LYS A 96 0.34 13.43 8.87
CA LYS A 96 1.04 14.70 8.78
C LYS A 96 0.86 15.52 10.06
N ASN A 97 -0.34 15.54 10.60
CA ASN A 97 -0.60 16.26 11.84
C ASN A 97 0.19 15.68 12.99
N ARG A 98 0.28 14.35 13.07
CA ARG A 98 1.06 13.70 14.12
C ARG A 98 2.56 13.98 13.97
N SER A 99 3.03 14.10 12.74
CA SER A 99 4.46 14.31 12.50
C SER A 99 4.89 15.78 12.57
N GLN A 100 3.97 16.70 12.78
CA GLN A 100 4.31 18.10 12.92
C GLN A 100 5.24 18.37 14.10
N VAL A 101 5.21 17.51 15.09
CA VAL A 101 6.12 17.63 16.22
C VAL A 101 7.57 17.43 15.83
N LEU A 102 7.82 16.95 14.62
CA LEU A 102 9.17 16.72 14.10
C LEU A 102 9.74 17.97 13.43
N ASP A 103 8.95 18.97 13.22
CA ASP A 103 9.38 20.21 12.56
C ASP A 103 10.17 21.14 13.47
#